data_9870b8a6a1eb41b4aacad567d9fa4c27
#
_entry.id   9870b8a6a1eb41b4aacad567d9fa4c27
#
_cell.length_a   1.000
_cell.length_b   1.000
_cell.length_c   1.000
_cell.angle_alpha   90.00
_cell.angle_beta   90.00
_cell.angle_gamma   90.00
#
_symmetry.space_group_name_H-M   'P 1'
#
loop_
_entity.id
_entity.type
_entity.pdbx_description
1 polymer ?
#
loop_
_entity_poly.entity_id
_entity_poly.type
_entity_poly.pdbx_seq_one_letter_code
_entity_poly.pdbx_strand_id
1 'polypeptide(L)'
;MKKGLFTVTENVSIADRTLRMTLAGNASAIVRPGQFVNVEIEGLYLRRPISVCDWDAGKVVLVYKVVGAGTQKLSRLRPGAALDLLTGLGNGFDAGASGARPLLVGGGVGVPPLYGLAKRLMAAGKQAEWTFRLFRVTLPSSVVFIEMHGSSPYPANISI
;
A
#
# COMPACT_ATOMS: atom_id res chain seq x y z
N MET A 1 13.47 1.05 12.85
CA MET A 1 13.03 -0.34 12.58
C MET A 1 12.52 -0.96 13.88
N LYS A 2 11.33 -1.56 13.87
CA LYS A 2 10.75 -2.33 14.98
C LYS A 2 10.22 -3.67 14.47
N LYS A 3 10.40 -4.72 15.26
CA LYS A 3 9.75 -6.01 15.08
C LYS A 3 8.46 -6.03 15.90
N GLY A 4 7.37 -6.56 15.34
CA GLY A 4 6.10 -6.66 16.04
C GLY A 4 5.19 -7.71 15.45
N LEU A 5 4.28 -8.21 16.29
CA LEU A 5 3.21 -9.11 15.88
C LEU A 5 1.98 -8.29 15.52
N PHE A 6 1.42 -8.55 14.35
CA PHE A 6 0.22 -7.90 13.82
C PHE A 6 -0.86 -8.94 13.56
N THR A 7 -2.10 -8.55 13.73
CA THR A 7 -3.26 -9.41 13.46
C THR A 7 -3.91 -8.99 12.15
N VAL A 8 -4.14 -9.92 11.25
CA VAL A 8 -4.93 -9.70 10.04
C VAL A 8 -6.37 -9.39 10.44
N THR A 9 -6.87 -8.22 10.10
CA THR A 9 -8.28 -7.86 10.30
C THR A 9 -9.10 -7.99 9.03
N GLU A 10 -8.44 -7.83 7.88
CA GLU A 10 -9.05 -7.98 6.56
C GLU A 10 -8.00 -8.44 5.54
N ASN A 11 -8.41 -9.27 4.58
CA ASN A 11 -7.57 -9.68 3.45
C ASN A 11 -8.47 -9.98 2.25
N VAL A 12 -8.69 -8.97 1.39
CA VAL A 12 -9.68 -9.01 0.32
C VAL A 12 -9.06 -8.80 -1.04
N SER A 13 -9.59 -9.49 -2.03
CA SER A 13 -9.19 -9.28 -3.42
C SER A 13 -9.80 -7.98 -3.93
N ILE A 14 -8.96 -7.11 -4.51
CA ILE A 14 -9.36 -5.81 -5.08
C ILE A 14 -9.20 -5.77 -6.61
N ALA A 15 -8.38 -6.67 -7.17
CA ALA A 15 -8.20 -6.84 -8.60
C ALA A 15 -7.57 -8.22 -8.90
N ASP A 16 -7.36 -8.53 -10.19
CA ASP A 16 -6.71 -9.76 -10.57
C ASP A 16 -5.37 -9.95 -9.83
N ARG A 17 -5.27 -11.07 -9.10
CA ARG A 17 -4.12 -11.46 -8.28
C ARG A 17 -3.62 -10.36 -7.31
N THR A 18 -4.47 -9.40 -6.96
CA THR A 18 -4.10 -8.26 -6.11
C THR A 18 -5.04 -8.18 -4.92
N LEU A 19 -4.45 -8.14 -3.73
CA LEU A 19 -5.18 -8.09 -2.48
C LEU A 19 -4.83 -6.85 -1.66
N ARG A 20 -5.83 -6.38 -0.92
CA ARG A 20 -5.66 -5.43 0.17
C ARG A 20 -5.72 -6.19 1.49
N MET A 21 -4.70 -6.01 2.32
CA MET A 21 -4.62 -6.58 3.66
C MET A 21 -4.57 -5.47 4.69
N THR A 22 -5.45 -5.53 5.66
CA THR A 22 -5.44 -4.63 6.83
C THR A 22 -4.95 -5.41 8.05
N LEU A 23 -4.01 -4.81 8.76
CA LEU A 23 -3.32 -5.39 9.89
C LEU A 23 -3.47 -4.50 11.11
N ALA A 24 -3.92 -5.04 12.24
CA ALA A 24 -3.93 -4.35 13.53
C ALA A 24 -2.64 -4.65 14.31
N GLY A 25 -2.00 -3.62 14.85
CA GLY A 25 -0.75 -3.74 15.60
C GLY A 25 -0.04 -2.41 15.75
N ASN A 26 1.08 -2.39 16.48
CA ASN A 26 1.82 -1.16 16.72
C ASN A 26 2.61 -0.70 15.48
N ALA A 27 2.04 0.25 14.75
CA ALA A 27 2.62 0.81 13.53
C ALA A 27 3.46 2.09 13.77
N SER A 28 3.76 2.45 15.01
CA SER A 28 4.43 3.72 15.38
C SER A 28 5.82 3.94 14.76
N ALA A 29 6.45 2.89 14.25
CA ALA A 29 7.73 2.99 13.53
C ALA A 29 7.57 3.40 12.06
N ILE A 30 6.35 3.38 11.52
CA ILE A 30 6.06 3.86 10.16
C ILE A 30 5.74 5.36 10.29
N VAL A 31 6.61 6.21 9.77
CA VAL A 31 6.56 7.67 10.00
C VAL A 31 6.45 8.46 8.69
N ARG A 32 6.72 7.81 7.54
CA ARG A 32 6.71 8.47 6.23
C ARG A 32 6.05 7.60 5.17
N PRO A 33 5.30 8.18 4.22
CA PRO A 33 4.84 7.46 3.04
C PRO A 33 6.03 6.93 2.24
N GLY A 34 5.85 5.80 1.55
CA GLY A 34 6.92 5.14 0.80
C GLY A 34 7.81 4.21 1.64
N GLN A 35 7.63 4.17 2.96
CA GLN A 35 8.24 3.11 3.78
C GLN A 35 7.57 1.77 3.49
N PHE A 36 8.27 0.68 3.83
CA PHE A 36 7.80 -0.68 3.62
C PHE A 36 7.90 -1.52 4.90
N VAL A 37 7.27 -2.65 4.88
CA VAL A 37 7.39 -3.68 5.92
C VAL A 37 8.00 -4.95 5.34
N ASN A 38 8.72 -5.71 6.15
CA ASN A 38 9.17 -7.06 5.82
C ASN A 38 8.32 -8.07 6.58
N VAL A 39 7.48 -8.80 5.85
CA VAL A 39 6.55 -9.79 6.39
C VAL A 39 7.23 -11.15 6.50
N GLU A 40 7.22 -11.75 7.69
CA GLU A 40 7.61 -13.13 7.88
C GLU A 40 6.51 -14.06 7.36
N ILE A 41 6.91 -15.09 6.65
CA ILE A 41 5.98 -16.09 6.11
C ILE A 41 6.42 -17.46 6.58
N GLU A 42 5.56 -18.09 7.35
CA GLU A 42 5.84 -19.39 7.93
C GLU A 42 6.30 -20.41 6.87
N GLY A 43 7.39 -21.12 7.19
CA GLY A 43 8.01 -22.10 6.30
C GLY A 43 8.75 -21.49 5.09
N LEU A 44 9.02 -20.18 5.07
CA LEU A 44 9.88 -19.56 4.07
C LEU A 44 11.03 -18.83 4.74
N TYR A 45 12.24 -19.04 4.23
CA TYR A 45 13.46 -18.45 4.78
C TYR A 45 13.48 -16.91 4.69
N LEU A 46 13.06 -16.36 3.54
CA LEU A 46 13.09 -14.93 3.30
C LEU A 46 11.76 -14.26 3.65
N ARG A 47 11.82 -13.14 4.35
CA ARG A 47 10.69 -12.22 4.51
C ARG A 47 10.30 -11.58 3.18
N ARG A 48 9.10 -11.07 3.07
CA ARG A 48 8.58 -10.38 1.87
C ARG A 48 8.46 -8.89 2.13
N PRO A 49 9.25 -8.06 1.40
CA PRO A 49 9.10 -6.61 1.46
C PRO A 49 7.81 -6.20 0.74
N ILE A 50 6.97 -5.45 1.43
CA ILE A 50 5.73 -4.90 0.88
C ILE A 50 5.64 -3.44 1.30
N SER A 51 5.43 -2.55 0.32
CA SER A 51 5.26 -1.13 0.58
C SER A 51 3.98 -0.86 1.38
N VAL A 52 4.07 0.05 2.32
CA VAL A 52 2.91 0.51 3.08
C VAL A 52 2.05 1.40 2.21
N CYS A 53 0.76 1.06 2.11
CA CYS A 53 -0.23 1.84 1.40
C CYS A 53 -0.77 2.97 2.28
N ASP A 54 -1.22 2.60 3.48
CA ASP A 54 -1.75 3.52 4.48
C ASP A 54 -1.47 3.00 5.89
N TRP A 55 -1.47 3.88 6.89
CA TRP A 55 -1.27 3.48 8.27
C TRP A 55 -1.78 4.54 9.25
N ASP A 56 -2.03 4.12 10.46
CA ASP A 56 -2.13 4.96 11.66
C ASP A 56 -1.37 4.30 12.82
N ALA A 57 -1.52 4.77 14.04
CA ALA A 57 -0.77 4.24 15.18
C ALA A 57 -1.05 2.76 15.48
N GLY A 58 -2.25 2.28 15.16
CA GLY A 58 -2.73 0.91 15.44
C GLY A 58 -2.97 0.04 14.21
N LYS A 59 -2.78 0.58 13.01
CA LYS A 59 -3.18 -0.09 11.78
C LYS A 59 -2.17 0.08 10.65
N VAL A 60 -1.98 -0.95 9.85
CA VAL A 60 -1.22 -0.92 8.59
C VAL A 60 -2.07 -1.51 7.47
N VAL A 61 -2.12 -0.82 6.34
CA VAL A 61 -2.75 -1.31 5.11
C VAL A 61 -1.67 -1.62 4.09
N LEU A 62 -1.69 -2.83 3.59
CA LEU A 62 -0.82 -3.33 2.54
C LEU A 62 -1.64 -3.66 1.29
N VAL A 63 -1.12 -3.31 0.13
CA VAL A 63 -1.66 -3.79 -1.16
C VAL A 63 -0.55 -4.53 -1.87
N TYR A 64 -0.81 -5.77 -2.24
CA TYR A 64 0.21 -6.64 -2.84
C TYR A 64 -0.36 -7.51 -3.94
N LYS A 65 0.51 -7.89 -4.89
CA LYS A 65 0.18 -8.80 -5.97
C LYS A 65 0.69 -10.20 -5.65
N VAL A 66 -0.10 -11.21 -5.99
CA VAL A 66 0.29 -12.63 -5.87
C VAL A 66 1.20 -12.96 -7.04
N VAL A 67 2.51 -13.06 -6.77
CA VAL A 67 3.54 -13.32 -7.79
C VAL A 67 4.38 -14.56 -7.52
N GLY A 68 4.27 -15.16 -6.34
CA GLY A 68 5.05 -16.34 -5.96
C GLY A 68 4.56 -16.97 -4.66
N ALA A 69 5.24 -18.04 -4.21
CA ALA A 69 4.82 -18.86 -3.08
C ALA A 69 4.53 -18.05 -1.80
N GLY A 70 5.35 -17.03 -1.49
CA GLY A 70 5.16 -16.20 -0.29
C GLY A 70 3.86 -15.39 -0.33
N THR A 71 3.65 -14.63 -1.41
CA THR A 71 2.42 -13.83 -1.58
C THR A 71 1.19 -14.71 -1.77
N GLN A 72 1.36 -15.94 -2.29
CA GLN A 72 0.29 -16.91 -2.35
C GLN A 72 -0.10 -17.45 -0.96
N LYS A 73 0.87 -17.68 -0.06
CA LYS A 73 0.56 -17.99 1.34
C LYS A 73 -0.16 -16.83 2.02
N LEU A 74 0.33 -15.59 1.84
CA LEU A 74 -0.32 -14.39 2.38
C LEU A 74 -1.77 -14.25 1.90
N SER A 75 -2.06 -14.53 0.63
CA SER A 75 -3.41 -14.38 0.07
C SER A 75 -4.46 -15.33 0.69
N ARG A 76 -4.00 -16.39 1.35
CA ARG A 76 -4.87 -17.37 2.02
C ARG A 76 -5.13 -17.05 3.49
N LEU A 77 -4.43 -16.08 4.06
CA LEU A 77 -4.63 -15.70 5.45
C LEU A 77 -6.02 -15.11 5.66
N ARG A 78 -6.63 -15.49 6.76
CA ARG A 78 -7.95 -15.02 7.17
C ARG A 78 -7.85 -14.03 8.34
N PRO A 79 -8.87 -13.21 8.57
CA PRO A 79 -8.96 -12.41 9.79
C PRO A 79 -8.69 -13.27 11.05
N GLY A 80 -7.93 -12.71 11.98
CA GLY A 80 -7.43 -13.39 13.17
C GLY A 80 -6.04 -14.01 13.04
N ALA A 81 -5.52 -14.20 11.83
CA ALA A 81 -4.16 -14.71 11.64
C ALA A 81 -3.12 -13.71 12.15
N ALA A 82 -2.07 -14.23 12.80
CA ALA A 82 -0.95 -13.42 13.28
C ALA A 82 0.18 -13.39 12.25
N LEU A 83 0.78 -12.22 12.06
CA LEU A 83 1.94 -12.00 11.19
C LEU A 83 3.04 -11.26 11.94
N ASP A 84 4.26 -11.74 11.83
CA ASP A 84 5.45 -11.04 12.32
C ASP A 84 5.95 -10.07 11.24
N LEU A 85 6.03 -8.79 11.59
CA LEU A 85 6.48 -7.72 10.71
C LEU A 85 7.70 -7.01 11.26
N LEU A 86 8.64 -6.70 10.37
CA LEU A 86 9.62 -5.63 10.60
C LEU A 86 9.06 -4.35 9.97
N THR A 87 8.89 -3.31 10.78
CA THR A 87 8.30 -2.03 10.37
C THR A 87 9.30 -0.89 10.42
N GLY A 88 8.98 0.25 9.80
CA GLY A 88 9.84 1.42 9.76
C GLY A 88 11.09 1.20 8.89
N LEU A 89 10.93 0.49 7.79
CA LEU A 89 11.99 0.22 6.82
C LEU A 89 11.90 1.20 5.64
N GLY A 90 13.06 1.56 5.09
CA GLY A 90 13.18 2.53 4.01
C GLY A 90 13.09 3.98 4.50
N ASN A 91 13.60 4.90 3.68
CA ASN A 91 13.66 6.33 4.01
C ASN A 91 12.31 7.04 3.80
N GLY A 92 11.42 6.44 3.01
CA GLY A 92 10.17 7.04 2.60
C GLY A 92 10.35 8.21 1.63
N PHE A 93 9.23 8.85 1.25
CA PHE A 93 9.22 10.04 0.42
C PHE A 93 9.35 11.29 1.29
N ASP A 94 10.11 12.27 0.81
CA ASP A 94 10.15 13.59 1.41
C ASP A 94 9.06 14.49 0.79
N ALA A 95 7.93 14.60 1.47
CA ALA A 95 6.83 15.47 1.04
C ALA A 95 7.21 16.97 1.11
N GLY A 96 8.23 17.33 1.90
CA GLY A 96 8.73 18.71 1.98
C GLY A 96 9.47 19.17 0.74
N ALA A 97 10.14 18.24 0.05
CA ALA A 97 10.89 18.54 -1.17
C ALA A 97 10.01 18.86 -2.39
N SER A 98 8.69 18.63 -2.33
CA SER A 98 7.78 18.90 -3.45
C SER A 98 7.35 20.37 -3.50
N GLY A 99 7.13 20.89 -4.74
CA GLY A 99 6.51 22.20 -4.95
C GLY A 99 5.03 22.26 -4.50
N ALA A 100 4.35 23.35 -4.88
CA ALA A 100 2.94 23.56 -4.54
C ALA A 100 1.99 22.61 -5.30
N ARG A 101 2.38 22.20 -6.51
CA ARG A 101 1.58 21.33 -7.40
C ARG A 101 2.40 20.09 -7.80
N PRO A 102 2.59 19.11 -6.89
CA PRO A 102 3.29 17.88 -7.23
C PRO A 102 2.44 16.97 -8.13
N LEU A 103 3.08 16.35 -9.11
CA LEU A 103 2.47 15.32 -9.96
C LEU A 103 2.91 13.93 -9.47
N LEU A 104 1.95 13.08 -9.14
CA LEU A 104 2.18 11.70 -8.74
C LEU A 104 1.81 10.77 -9.91
N VAL A 105 2.78 9.99 -10.37
CA VAL A 105 2.58 9.01 -11.44
C VAL A 105 2.89 7.62 -10.91
N GLY A 106 1.93 6.70 -10.98
CA GLY A 106 2.09 5.35 -10.46
C GLY A 106 1.42 4.30 -11.33
N GLY A 107 2.01 3.08 -11.35
CA GLY A 107 1.46 1.93 -12.05
C GLY A 107 1.52 0.66 -11.21
N GLY A 108 0.47 -0.18 -11.27
CA GLY A 108 0.40 -1.46 -10.61
C GLY A 108 0.64 -1.36 -9.10
N VAL A 109 1.55 -2.21 -8.57
CA VAL A 109 1.93 -2.21 -7.15
C VAL A 109 2.78 -1.01 -6.72
N GLY A 110 3.14 -0.10 -7.64
CA GLY A 110 3.75 1.18 -7.32
C GLY A 110 2.73 2.25 -6.87
N VAL A 111 1.44 2.04 -7.11
CA VAL A 111 0.37 2.95 -6.68
C VAL A 111 0.18 2.99 -5.16
N PRO A 112 0.14 1.86 -4.44
CA PRO A 112 -0.08 1.83 -3.00
C PRO A 112 0.82 2.78 -2.18
N PRO A 113 2.15 2.81 -2.35
CA PRO A 113 2.99 3.75 -1.60
C PRO A 113 2.74 5.22 -1.94
N LEU A 114 2.24 5.52 -3.15
CA LEU A 114 1.89 6.88 -3.55
C LEU A 114 0.56 7.36 -2.94
N TYR A 115 -0.32 6.44 -2.54
CA TYR A 115 -1.56 6.79 -1.85
C TYR A 115 -1.29 7.52 -0.52
N GLY A 116 -0.43 6.97 0.32
CA GLY A 116 -0.02 7.60 1.57
C GLY A 116 0.67 8.95 1.33
N LEU A 117 1.46 9.07 0.25
CA LEU A 117 2.08 10.32 -0.14
C LEU A 117 1.05 11.37 -0.58
N ALA A 118 0.08 11.00 -1.41
CA ALA A 118 -1.00 11.87 -1.83
C ALA A 118 -1.76 12.45 -0.62
N LYS A 119 -2.18 11.58 0.33
CA LYS A 119 -2.81 12.00 1.58
C LYS A 119 -1.97 13.02 2.34
N ARG A 120 -0.67 12.77 2.46
CA ARG A 120 0.26 13.65 3.19
C ARG A 120 0.41 15.02 2.52
N LEU A 121 0.53 15.04 1.19
CA LEU A 121 0.66 16.27 0.40
C LEU A 121 -0.62 17.11 0.50
N MET A 122 -1.78 16.48 0.38
CA MET A 122 -3.07 17.15 0.49
C MET A 122 -3.31 17.70 1.90
N ALA A 123 -2.96 16.94 2.95
CA ALA A 123 -3.00 17.42 4.33
C ALA A 123 -2.07 18.62 4.59
N ALA A 124 -1.00 18.75 3.79
CA ALA A 124 -0.11 19.92 3.80
C ALA A 124 -0.60 21.08 2.92
N GLY A 125 -1.83 21.05 2.40
CA GLY A 125 -2.42 22.08 1.57
C GLY A 125 -1.88 22.15 0.13
N LYS A 126 -1.14 21.13 -0.32
CA LYS A 126 -0.59 21.09 -1.68
C LYS A 126 -1.65 20.61 -2.68
N GLN A 127 -1.67 21.20 -3.87
CA GLN A 127 -2.56 20.81 -4.96
C GLN A 127 -1.93 19.63 -5.73
N ALA A 128 -1.94 18.45 -5.13
CA ALA A 128 -1.38 17.27 -5.76
C ALA A 128 -2.28 16.81 -6.92
N GLU A 129 -1.67 16.65 -8.10
CA GLU A 129 -2.27 15.98 -9.24
C GLU A 129 -1.78 14.53 -9.26
N TRP A 130 -2.64 13.59 -9.66
CA TRP A 130 -2.24 12.17 -9.73
C TRP A 130 -2.81 11.47 -10.96
N THR A 131 -1.99 10.60 -11.52
CA THR A 131 -2.37 9.64 -12.54
C THR A 131 -1.94 8.26 -12.05
N PHE A 132 -2.89 7.41 -11.75
CA PHE A 132 -2.64 6.05 -11.29
C PHE A 132 -3.21 5.04 -12.28
N ARG A 133 -2.35 4.17 -12.78
CA ARG A 133 -2.76 3.01 -13.57
C ARG A 133 -2.67 1.78 -12.66
N LEU A 134 -3.79 1.46 -11.98
CA LEU A 134 -3.82 0.40 -10.98
C LEU A 134 -3.65 -0.98 -11.60
N PHE A 135 -4.38 -1.31 -12.65
CA PHE A 135 -4.35 -2.65 -13.24
C PHE A 135 -4.76 -2.66 -14.72
N ARG A 136 -4.24 -3.67 -15.43
CA ARG A 136 -4.72 -4.04 -16.76
C ARG A 136 -5.84 -5.07 -16.57
N VAL A 137 -7.07 -4.72 -16.90
CA VAL A 137 -8.18 -5.68 -17.05
C VAL A 137 -8.19 -6.12 -18.50
N THR A 138 -7.91 -7.42 -18.75
CA THR A 138 -8.03 -8.00 -20.08
C THR A 138 -9.40 -8.66 -20.17
N LEU A 139 -10.30 -8.07 -20.92
CA LEU A 139 -11.54 -8.68 -21.34
C LEU A 139 -11.30 -9.46 -22.65
N PRO A 140 -12.12 -10.47 -22.98
CA PRO A 140 -11.89 -11.31 -24.17
C PRO A 140 -11.79 -10.57 -25.50
N SER A 141 -12.25 -9.32 -25.58
CA SER A 141 -12.24 -8.48 -26.79
C SER A 141 -11.65 -7.07 -26.61
N SER A 142 -11.13 -6.72 -25.42
CA SER A 142 -10.58 -5.39 -25.18
C SER A 142 -9.66 -5.34 -23.99
N VAL A 143 -8.69 -4.43 -24.02
CA VAL A 143 -7.85 -4.09 -22.87
C VAL A 143 -8.41 -2.82 -22.25
N VAL A 144 -8.95 -2.92 -21.06
CA VAL A 144 -9.41 -1.77 -20.29
C VAL A 144 -8.32 -1.38 -19.30
N PHE A 145 -7.87 -0.14 -19.39
CA PHE A 145 -7.02 0.47 -18.37
C PHE A 145 -7.92 1.26 -17.42
N ILE A 146 -7.89 0.95 -16.14
CA ILE A 146 -8.50 1.80 -15.14
C ILE A 146 -7.46 2.87 -14.81
N GLU A 147 -7.61 4.03 -15.43
CA GLU A 147 -6.84 5.23 -15.12
C GLU A 147 -7.68 6.08 -14.16
N MET A 148 -7.09 6.41 -13.03
CA MET A 148 -7.67 7.35 -12.09
C MET A 148 -6.92 8.67 -12.24
N HIS A 149 -7.61 9.69 -12.69
CA HIS A 149 -7.11 11.06 -12.73
C HIS A 149 -7.87 11.87 -11.68
N GLY A 150 -7.17 12.70 -10.94
CA GLY A 150 -7.81 13.58 -9.99
C GLY A 150 -6.96 14.79 -9.66
N SER A 151 -7.63 15.91 -9.55
CA SER A 151 -7.16 17.10 -8.86
C SER A 151 -8.25 17.45 -7.86
N SER A 152 -8.05 17.14 -6.58
CA SER A 152 -9.01 17.52 -5.55
C SER A 152 -8.26 17.96 -4.29
N PRO A 153 -8.69 19.06 -3.67
CA PRO A 153 -8.15 19.46 -2.38
C PRO A 153 -8.59 18.56 -1.22
N TYR A 154 -9.51 17.59 -1.45
CA TYR A 154 -10.03 16.70 -0.39
C TYR A 154 -9.93 15.22 -0.76
N PRO A 155 -9.37 14.39 0.14
CA PRO A 155 -9.16 12.95 -0.09
C PRO A 155 -10.44 12.09 0.00
N ALA A 156 -11.63 12.70 0.08
CA ALA A 156 -12.88 12.00 0.38
C ALA A 156 -13.30 10.93 -0.64
N ASN A 157 -12.66 10.88 -1.83
CA ASN A 157 -13.06 9.98 -2.91
C ASN A 157 -11.97 9.02 -3.39
N ILE A 158 -10.86 8.87 -2.66
CA ILE A 158 -9.89 7.83 -2.98
C ILE A 158 -10.19 6.62 -2.11
N SER A 159 -11.02 5.70 -2.62
CA SER A 159 -11.18 4.35 -2.06
C SER A 159 -10.23 3.40 -2.78
N ILE A 160 -9.40 2.68 -2.03
CA ILE A 160 -8.62 1.53 -2.51
C ILE A 160 -9.31 0.25 -2.07
#